data_621740768832c1271e863e787919f796
#
_entry.id   621740768832c1271e863e787919f796
#
_cell.length_a   1.000
_cell.length_b   1.000
_cell.length_c   1.000
_cell.angle_alpha   90.00
_cell.angle_beta   90.00
_cell.angle_gamma   90.00
#
_symmetry.space_group_name_H-M   'P 1'
#
loop_
_entity.id
_entity.type
_entity.pdbx_description
1 polymer ?
#
loop_
_entity_poly.entity_id
_entity_poly.type
_entity_poly.pdbx_seq_one_letter_code
_entity_poly.pdbx_strand_id
1 'polypeptide(L)'
;RPQEITIAHLLAKAGYRCGHFGKWHVGPVKKSSPTNPRAMGFHEYVSHDNFYEMDPPFSRNGGPPVVIKGEGSEGTIDETLRFIEDAKQREQPFLAVVWFGSPHEPYSGLPRDLALYDNLPLEYAKRTVSLTSNETGRRTKRPLREVLRERYAEITAMDRAIGQLRTRLTELNLRENTVLWYCGDNGSPPSYGR
;
A
#
# COMPACT_ATOMS: atom_id res chain seq x y z
N ARG A 1 -15.00 9.43 10.47
CA ARG A 1 -15.29 10.48 11.44
C ARG A 1 -14.59 10.17 12.75
N PRO A 2 -14.15 11.15 13.56
CA PRO A 2 -13.38 10.89 14.79
C PRO A 2 -14.13 10.04 15.84
N GLN A 3 -15.43 10.03 15.81
CA GLN A 3 -16.27 9.27 16.76
C GLN A 3 -16.59 7.84 16.31
N GLU A 4 -16.15 7.43 15.14
CA GLU A 4 -16.41 6.08 14.64
C GLU A 4 -15.59 5.04 15.40
N ILE A 5 -16.23 3.93 15.75
CA ILE A 5 -15.54 2.77 16.34
C ILE A 5 -15.16 1.83 15.23
N THR A 6 -13.87 1.65 15.03
CA THR A 6 -13.31 0.76 13.99
C THR A 6 -13.08 -0.65 14.54
N ILE A 7 -12.83 -1.60 13.63
CA ILE A 7 -12.43 -2.95 14.02
C ILE A 7 -11.12 -2.95 14.85
N ALA A 8 -10.20 -2.01 14.57
CA ALA A 8 -8.98 -1.88 15.35
C ALA A 8 -9.25 -1.53 16.82
N HIS A 9 -10.22 -0.64 17.10
CA HIS A 9 -10.65 -0.36 18.49
C HIS A 9 -11.20 -1.59 19.19
N LEU A 10 -12.00 -2.41 18.50
CA LEU A 10 -12.61 -3.60 19.08
C LEU A 10 -11.56 -4.68 19.37
N LEU A 11 -10.67 -4.94 18.40
CA LEU A 11 -9.63 -5.93 18.57
C LEU A 11 -8.56 -5.49 19.59
N ALA A 12 -8.24 -4.20 19.66
CA ALA A 12 -7.36 -3.68 20.72
C ALA A 12 -7.92 -3.96 22.12
N LYS A 13 -9.23 -3.80 22.32
CA LYS A 13 -9.91 -4.17 23.59
C LYS A 13 -9.85 -5.69 23.87
N ALA A 14 -9.74 -6.50 22.83
CA ALA A 14 -9.58 -7.96 22.96
C ALA A 14 -8.11 -8.40 23.09
N GLY A 15 -7.17 -7.46 23.29
CA GLY A 15 -5.75 -7.75 23.49
C GLY A 15 -4.91 -7.84 22.21
N TYR A 16 -5.49 -7.55 21.05
CA TYR A 16 -4.73 -7.53 19.79
C TYR A 16 -3.85 -6.29 19.69
N ARG A 17 -2.65 -6.48 19.16
CA ARG A 17 -1.82 -5.40 18.68
C ARG A 17 -2.29 -5.03 17.26
N CYS A 18 -2.66 -3.79 17.02
CA CYS A 18 -3.22 -3.32 15.75
C CYS A 18 -2.22 -2.38 15.06
N GLY A 19 -1.90 -2.65 13.78
CA GLY A 19 -1.00 -1.84 12.96
C GLY A 19 -1.63 -1.48 11.62
N HIS A 20 -1.28 -0.30 11.07
CA HIS A 20 -1.69 0.17 9.75
C HIS A 20 -0.47 0.55 8.90
N PHE A 21 -0.43 0.07 7.65
CA PHE A 21 0.71 0.24 6.75
C PHE A 21 0.26 0.67 5.35
N GLY A 22 0.94 1.67 4.79
CA GLY A 22 0.67 2.16 3.45
C GLY A 22 -0.25 3.38 3.38
N LYS A 23 -1.12 3.43 2.39
CA LYS A 23 -2.03 4.54 2.11
C LYS A 23 -3.11 4.66 3.19
N TRP A 24 -3.24 5.83 3.82
CA TRP A 24 -4.30 6.05 4.81
C TRP A 24 -5.60 6.59 4.19
N HIS A 25 -5.55 7.66 3.46
CA HIS A 25 -6.64 8.30 2.70
C HIS A 25 -7.95 8.58 3.49
N VAL A 26 -7.89 8.57 4.82
CA VAL A 26 -9.03 8.88 5.72
C VAL A 26 -8.80 10.20 6.45
N GLY A 27 -7.69 10.83 6.17
CA GLY A 27 -7.26 12.12 6.74
C GLY A 27 -5.73 12.17 6.89
N PRO A 28 -5.19 13.25 7.45
CA PRO A 28 -3.75 13.38 7.65
C PRO A 28 -3.22 12.35 8.65
N VAL A 29 -2.07 11.73 8.31
CA VAL A 29 -1.38 10.78 9.21
C VAL A 29 -0.64 11.45 10.36
N LYS A 30 -0.47 12.77 10.33
CA LYS A 30 0.22 13.54 11.36
C LYS A 30 -0.39 13.34 12.75
N LYS A 31 0.44 13.36 13.78
CA LYS A 31 0.05 13.07 15.17
C LYS A 31 -1.12 13.92 15.69
N SER A 32 -1.23 15.16 15.26
CA SER A 32 -2.29 16.10 15.67
C SER A 32 -3.63 15.90 14.96
N SER A 33 -3.72 15.02 13.94
CA SER A 33 -4.97 14.79 13.22
C SER A 33 -5.94 13.95 14.07
N PRO A 34 -7.21 14.34 14.19
CA PRO A 34 -8.22 13.56 14.90
C PRO A 34 -8.67 12.30 14.18
N THR A 35 -8.19 12.10 12.93
CA THR A 35 -8.50 10.93 12.09
C THR A 35 -7.24 10.20 11.65
N ASN A 36 -6.11 10.40 12.32
CA ASN A 36 -4.91 9.61 12.03
C ASN A 36 -5.12 8.14 12.43
N PRO A 37 -4.30 7.19 11.98
CA PRO A 37 -4.48 5.78 12.30
C PRO A 37 -4.54 5.49 13.80
N ARG A 38 -3.77 6.21 14.64
CA ARG A 38 -3.83 6.03 16.11
C ARG A 38 -5.20 6.42 16.68
N ALA A 39 -5.77 7.55 16.23
CA ALA A 39 -7.10 7.97 16.62
C ALA A 39 -8.18 6.98 16.15
N MET A 40 -7.88 6.16 15.14
CA MET A 40 -8.75 5.09 14.63
C MET A 40 -8.44 3.71 15.21
N GLY A 41 -7.69 3.63 16.33
CA GLY A 41 -7.49 2.40 17.11
C GLY A 41 -6.23 1.62 16.80
N PHE A 42 -5.36 2.09 15.91
CA PHE A 42 -4.09 1.44 15.61
C PHE A 42 -2.99 1.84 16.59
N HIS A 43 -2.28 0.86 17.15
CA HIS A 43 -1.18 1.08 18.09
C HIS A 43 0.08 1.60 17.38
N GLU A 44 0.28 1.17 16.16
CA GLU A 44 1.41 1.55 15.32
C GLU A 44 0.96 1.78 13.88
N TYR A 45 1.62 2.70 13.20
CA TYR A 45 1.42 2.88 11.78
C TYR A 45 2.65 3.44 11.08
N VAL A 46 2.84 3.00 9.84
CA VAL A 46 3.79 3.55 8.88
C VAL A 46 3.03 3.82 7.60
N SER A 47 2.64 5.08 7.42
CA SER A 47 1.58 5.41 6.48
C SER A 47 1.84 6.74 5.78
N HIS A 48 1.22 6.88 4.61
CA HIS A 48 1.16 8.11 3.83
C HIS A 48 -0.28 8.61 3.75
N ASP A 49 -0.47 9.93 3.66
CA ASP A 49 -1.80 10.55 3.59
C ASP A 49 -2.62 10.06 2.40
N ASN A 50 -1.97 9.86 1.24
CA ASN A 50 -2.61 9.54 -0.01
C ASN A 50 -1.78 8.53 -0.83
N PHE A 51 -1.81 8.64 -2.18
CA PHE A 51 -1.05 7.78 -3.08
C PHE A 51 0.45 8.04 -2.98
N TYR A 52 1.22 7.03 -3.31
CA TYR A 52 2.67 7.09 -3.39
C TYR A 52 3.15 6.11 -4.47
N GLU A 53 4.33 6.36 -4.97
CA GLU A 53 5.01 5.59 -5.99
C GLU A 53 6.32 5.01 -5.45
N MET A 54 7.38 5.18 -6.24
CA MET A 54 8.74 4.88 -5.83
C MET A 54 9.20 5.81 -4.71
N ASP A 55 10.03 5.31 -3.83
CA ASP A 55 10.62 6.07 -2.71
C ASP A 55 9.57 6.78 -1.82
N PRO A 56 8.54 6.09 -1.32
CA PRO A 56 7.45 6.73 -0.60
C PRO A 56 7.90 7.41 0.70
N PRO A 57 7.44 8.66 0.97
CA PRO A 57 7.71 9.36 2.21
C PRO A 57 6.71 8.97 3.30
N PHE A 58 6.96 7.88 4.01
CA PHE A 58 6.07 7.40 5.07
C PHE A 58 6.29 8.12 6.40
N SER A 59 5.19 8.43 7.08
CA SER A 59 5.20 8.88 8.47
C SER A 59 5.03 7.68 9.41
N ARG A 60 5.99 7.49 10.32
CA ARG A 60 5.88 6.52 11.41
C ARG A 60 5.23 7.19 12.61
N ASN A 61 4.05 6.70 13.00
CA ASN A 61 3.30 7.18 14.18
C ASN A 61 3.07 8.69 14.21
N GLY A 62 2.91 9.32 13.03
CA GLY A 62 2.65 10.75 12.88
C GLY A 62 3.87 11.64 13.04
N GLY A 63 5.06 11.07 13.07
CA GLY A 63 6.34 11.78 13.01
C GLY A 63 6.64 12.36 11.62
N PRO A 64 7.77 13.08 11.47
CA PRO A 64 8.21 13.56 10.18
C PRO A 64 8.30 12.43 9.15
N PRO A 65 7.92 12.68 7.87
CA PRO A 65 8.05 11.69 6.83
C PRO A 65 9.50 11.28 6.60
N VAL A 66 9.72 9.97 6.42
CA VAL A 66 11.02 9.38 6.06
C VAL A 66 10.83 8.64 4.74
N VAL A 67 11.71 8.92 3.79
CA VAL A 67 11.69 8.26 2.48
C VAL A 67 12.16 6.81 2.64
N ILE A 68 11.28 5.86 2.31
CA ILE A 68 11.63 4.44 2.19
C ILE A 68 12.03 4.19 0.75
N LYS A 69 13.31 3.82 0.55
CA LYS A 69 13.86 3.62 -0.79
C LYS A 69 13.30 2.37 -1.45
N GLY A 70 12.96 2.49 -2.74
CA GLY A 70 12.51 1.38 -3.56
C GLY A 70 11.03 1.45 -3.93
N GLU A 71 10.45 0.30 -4.19
CA GLU A 71 9.06 0.17 -4.61
C GLU A 71 8.13 0.23 -3.39
N GLY A 72 7.01 0.96 -3.54
CA GLY A 72 6.12 1.29 -2.44
C GLY A 72 5.44 0.09 -1.77
N SER A 73 5.06 -0.92 -2.54
CA SER A 73 4.42 -2.13 -1.99
C SER A 73 5.41 -2.99 -1.22
N GLU A 74 6.66 -3.12 -1.72
CA GLU A 74 7.73 -3.84 -1.04
C GLU A 74 8.04 -3.17 0.31
N GLY A 75 8.26 -1.84 0.31
CA GLY A 75 8.50 -1.09 1.54
C GLY A 75 7.35 -1.15 2.55
N THR A 76 6.11 -1.18 2.07
CA THR A 76 4.93 -1.34 2.94
C THR A 76 4.91 -2.72 3.60
N ILE A 77 5.24 -3.79 2.88
CA ILE A 77 5.29 -5.15 3.44
C ILE A 77 6.47 -5.31 4.41
N ASP A 78 7.63 -4.73 4.14
CA ASP A 78 8.76 -4.76 5.07
C ASP A 78 8.41 -4.15 6.43
N GLU A 79 7.70 -3.03 6.43
CA GLU A 79 7.20 -2.40 7.65
C GLU A 79 6.13 -3.25 8.37
N THR A 80 5.27 -3.89 7.60
CA THR A 80 4.24 -4.82 8.12
C THR A 80 4.90 -6.02 8.78
N LEU A 81 5.92 -6.59 8.17
CA LEU A 81 6.65 -7.74 8.71
C LEU A 81 7.37 -7.41 10.02
N ARG A 82 8.01 -6.25 10.11
CA ARG A 82 8.61 -5.80 11.38
C ARG A 82 7.58 -5.72 12.51
N PHE A 83 6.41 -5.20 12.22
CA PHE A 83 5.32 -5.14 13.18
C PHE A 83 4.81 -6.53 13.62
N ILE A 84 4.65 -7.45 12.67
CA ILE A 84 4.22 -8.84 12.94
C ILE A 84 5.26 -9.57 13.81
N GLU A 85 6.55 -9.40 13.50
CA GLU A 85 7.65 -9.98 14.27
C GLU A 85 7.69 -9.45 15.71
N ASP A 86 7.49 -8.14 15.90
CA ASP A 86 7.40 -7.55 17.24
C ASP A 86 6.17 -8.06 18.01
N ALA A 87 5.02 -8.18 17.35
CA ALA A 87 3.82 -8.76 17.96
C ALA A 87 4.05 -10.21 18.39
N LYS A 88 4.70 -11.01 17.55
CA LYS A 88 5.08 -12.39 17.88
C LYS A 88 6.02 -12.47 19.08
N GLN A 89 7.07 -11.64 19.12
CA GLN A 89 8.02 -11.60 20.24
C GLN A 89 7.33 -11.25 21.57
N ARG A 90 6.25 -10.48 21.52
CA ARG A 90 5.41 -10.13 22.68
C ARG A 90 4.32 -11.14 22.99
N GLU A 91 4.24 -12.22 22.23
CA GLU A 91 3.16 -13.22 22.35
C GLU A 91 1.76 -12.60 22.25
N GLN A 92 1.62 -11.53 21.46
CA GLN A 92 0.35 -10.83 21.24
C GLN A 92 -0.29 -11.20 19.91
N PRO A 93 -1.61 -11.48 19.87
CA PRO A 93 -2.32 -11.58 18.60
C PRO A 93 -2.29 -10.21 17.90
N PHE A 94 -2.33 -10.21 16.56
CA PHE A 94 -2.21 -8.99 15.79
C PHE A 94 -3.32 -8.80 14.75
N LEU A 95 -3.62 -7.54 14.47
CA LEU A 95 -4.28 -7.08 13.26
C LEU A 95 -3.30 -6.20 12.48
N ALA A 96 -2.92 -6.59 11.28
CA ALA A 96 -2.19 -5.76 10.35
C ALA A 96 -3.11 -5.37 9.18
N VAL A 97 -3.37 -4.09 9.03
CA VAL A 97 -4.11 -3.53 7.89
C VAL A 97 -3.11 -2.94 6.92
N VAL A 98 -3.08 -3.47 5.71
CA VAL A 98 -2.15 -3.07 4.65
C VAL A 98 -2.96 -2.49 3.49
N TRP A 99 -2.81 -1.21 3.25
CA TRP A 99 -3.44 -0.53 2.12
C TRP A 99 -2.37 -0.05 1.15
N PHE A 100 -2.24 -0.78 0.04
CA PHE A 100 -1.28 -0.44 -1.00
C PHE A 100 -1.66 0.86 -1.72
N GLY A 101 -0.66 1.61 -2.17
CA GLY A 101 -0.86 2.71 -3.11
C GLY A 101 -1.15 2.19 -4.51
N SER A 102 -0.49 1.10 -4.88
CA SER A 102 -0.60 0.44 -6.19
C SER A 102 -1.92 -0.35 -6.35
N PRO A 103 -2.46 -0.46 -7.55
CA PRO A 103 -2.04 0.19 -8.80
C PRO A 103 -2.84 1.46 -9.11
N HIS A 104 -2.73 2.49 -8.30
CA HIS A 104 -3.36 3.79 -8.55
C HIS A 104 -2.40 4.74 -9.28
N GLU A 105 -2.93 5.60 -10.15
CA GLU A 105 -2.16 6.65 -10.82
C GLU A 105 -1.59 7.68 -9.80
N PRO A 106 -0.41 8.26 -10.11
CA PRO A 106 0.47 8.01 -11.23
C PRO A 106 1.21 6.68 -11.09
N TYR A 107 1.59 6.10 -12.23
CA TYR A 107 2.22 4.80 -12.28
C TYR A 107 3.74 4.91 -12.42
N SER A 108 4.45 3.97 -11.83
CA SER A 108 5.90 3.83 -11.90
C SER A 108 6.29 2.34 -11.85
N GLY A 109 7.57 2.05 -11.77
CA GLY A 109 8.02 0.67 -11.60
C GLY A 109 9.54 0.55 -11.60
N LEU A 110 10.03 -0.49 -10.94
CA LEU A 110 11.43 -0.84 -11.00
C LEU A 110 11.81 -1.31 -12.42
N PRO A 111 13.04 -1.02 -12.89
CA PRO A 111 13.48 -1.45 -14.21
C PRO A 111 13.27 -2.94 -14.49
N ARG A 112 13.48 -3.80 -13.48
CA ARG A 112 13.27 -5.26 -13.60
C ARG A 112 11.83 -5.63 -13.86
N ASP A 113 10.88 -4.91 -13.29
CA ASP A 113 9.44 -5.19 -13.43
C ASP A 113 8.91 -4.58 -14.73
N LEU A 114 9.37 -3.40 -15.10
CA LEU A 114 9.08 -2.77 -16.38
C LEU A 114 9.52 -3.61 -17.57
N ALA A 115 10.69 -4.26 -17.50
CA ALA A 115 11.22 -5.09 -18.56
C ALA A 115 10.33 -6.30 -18.91
N LEU A 116 9.54 -6.79 -17.98
CA LEU A 116 8.58 -7.88 -18.20
C LEU A 116 7.49 -7.51 -19.22
N TYR A 117 7.24 -6.22 -19.43
CA TYR A 117 6.16 -5.68 -20.24
C TYR A 117 6.63 -4.87 -21.44
N ASP A 118 7.88 -5.05 -21.88
CA ASP A 118 8.42 -4.40 -23.07
C ASP A 118 7.73 -4.84 -24.36
N ASN A 119 7.13 -6.03 -24.39
CA ASN A 119 6.48 -6.63 -25.54
C ASN A 119 4.96 -6.36 -25.61
N LEU A 120 4.43 -5.39 -24.86
CA LEU A 120 3.04 -4.99 -25.02
C LEU A 120 2.73 -4.57 -26.48
N PRO A 121 1.50 -4.86 -27.00
CA PRO A 121 1.13 -4.55 -28.37
C PRO A 121 1.39 -3.10 -28.75
N LEU A 122 2.03 -2.90 -29.91
CA LEU A 122 2.37 -1.56 -30.41
C LEU A 122 1.15 -0.70 -30.70
N GLU A 123 -0.01 -1.30 -30.96
CA GLU A 123 -1.27 -0.61 -31.16
C GLU A 123 -1.67 0.24 -29.95
N TYR A 124 -1.28 -0.14 -28.72
CA TYR A 124 -1.53 0.65 -27.52
C TYR A 124 -0.76 1.98 -27.51
N ALA A 125 0.34 2.09 -28.25
CA ALA A 125 1.07 3.34 -28.39
C ALA A 125 0.30 4.41 -29.19
N LYS A 126 -0.65 4.00 -30.02
CA LYS A 126 -1.53 4.89 -30.80
C LYS A 126 -2.67 5.49 -29.98
N ARG A 127 -2.91 4.99 -28.78
CA ARG A 127 -3.95 5.46 -27.86
C ARG A 127 -3.32 6.27 -26.74
N THR A 128 -3.99 7.32 -26.31
CA THR A 128 -3.59 8.11 -25.15
C THR A 128 -4.64 8.02 -24.06
N VAL A 129 -4.19 8.06 -22.81
CA VAL A 129 -5.02 8.15 -21.61
C VAL A 129 -4.73 9.43 -20.87
N SER A 130 -5.72 9.96 -20.19
CA SER A 130 -5.58 11.16 -19.36
C SER A 130 -5.42 10.74 -17.91
N LEU A 131 -4.33 11.13 -17.29
CA LEU A 131 -3.99 10.88 -15.89
C LEU A 131 -3.95 12.18 -15.11
N THR A 132 -4.10 12.11 -13.80
CA THR A 132 -3.89 13.26 -12.92
C THR A 132 -2.46 13.18 -12.35
N SER A 133 -1.68 14.23 -12.56
CA SER A 133 -0.35 14.35 -11.94
C SER A 133 -0.49 14.57 -10.43
N ASN A 134 0.17 13.77 -9.63
CA ASN A 134 0.23 13.97 -8.17
C ASN A 134 0.99 15.24 -7.78
N GLU A 135 1.98 15.65 -8.58
CA GLU A 135 2.77 16.84 -8.30
C GLU A 135 2.00 18.13 -8.52
N THR A 136 1.23 18.18 -9.59
CA THR A 136 0.59 19.44 -10.04
C THR A 136 -0.93 19.43 -9.90
N GLY A 137 -1.56 18.30 -9.65
CA GLY A 137 -3.01 18.10 -9.69
C GLY A 137 -3.63 18.29 -11.09
N ARG A 138 -2.81 18.49 -12.12
CA ARG A 138 -3.27 18.74 -13.51
C ARG A 138 -3.38 17.46 -14.29
N ARG A 139 -4.31 17.43 -15.23
CA ARG A 139 -4.44 16.34 -16.18
C ARG A 139 -3.29 16.35 -17.19
N THR A 140 -2.66 15.20 -17.36
CA THR A 140 -1.62 14.92 -18.36
C THR A 140 -2.10 13.83 -19.30
N LYS A 141 -1.64 13.85 -20.56
CA LYS A 141 -1.92 12.77 -21.52
C LYS A 141 -0.64 11.96 -21.73
N ARG A 142 -0.77 10.63 -21.65
CA ARG A 142 0.35 9.71 -21.87
C ARG A 142 -0.06 8.59 -22.82
N PRO A 143 0.88 7.99 -23.59
CA PRO A 143 0.60 6.80 -24.37
C PRO A 143 0.08 5.66 -23.49
N LEU A 144 -1.01 5.02 -23.91
CA LEU A 144 -1.61 3.90 -23.15
C LEU A 144 -0.60 2.77 -22.91
N ARG A 145 0.28 2.49 -23.88
CA ARG A 145 1.28 1.43 -23.77
C ARG A 145 2.26 1.67 -22.61
N GLU A 146 2.72 2.89 -22.39
CA GLU A 146 3.60 3.25 -21.28
C GLU A 146 2.87 3.11 -19.96
N VAL A 147 1.66 3.64 -19.88
CA VAL A 147 0.81 3.57 -18.68
C VAL A 147 0.50 2.13 -18.28
N LEU A 148 0.17 1.26 -19.24
CA LEU A 148 -0.06 -0.16 -18.97
C LEU A 148 1.20 -0.87 -18.51
N ARG A 149 2.34 -0.55 -19.12
CA ARG A 149 3.65 -1.13 -18.75
C ARG A 149 3.98 -0.83 -17.28
N GLU A 150 3.86 0.41 -16.88
CA GLU A 150 4.10 0.84 -15.49
C GLU A 150 3.09 0.22 -14.52
N ARG A 151 1.80 0.28 -14.85
CA ARG A 151 0.75 -0.30 -14.03
C ARG A 151 0.92 -1.80 -13.80
N TYR A 152 1.29 -2.54 -14.84
CA TYR A 152 1.54 -3.98 -14.70
C TYR A 152 2.81 -4.26 -13.90
N ALA A 153 3.83 -3.42 -14.01
CA ALA A 153 5.02 -3.49 -13.18
C ALA A 153 4.70 -3.31 -11.70
N GLU A 154 3.85 -2.33 -11.33
CA GLU A 154 3.37 -2.15 -9.96
C GLU A 154 2.57 -3.35 -9.45
N ILE A 155 1.68 -3.92 -10.26
CA ILE A 155 0.92 -5.12 -9.88
C ILE A 155 1.87 -6.30 -9.63
N THR A 156 2.90 -6.46 -10.46
CA THR A 156 3.93 -7.49 -10.27
C THR A 156 4.72 -7.29 -8.98
N ALA A 157 5.09 -6.06 -8.66
CA ALA A 157 5.79 -5.73 -7.41
C ALA A 157 4.90 -5.98 -6.18
N MET A 158 3.63 -5.60 -6.26
CA MET A 158 2.64 -5.86 -5.20
C MET A 158 2.41 -7.36 -4.98
N ASP A 159 2.26 -8.15 -6.04
CA ASP A 159 2.11 -9.61 -5.95
C ASP A 159 3.34 -10.25 -5.30
N ARG A 160 4.54 -9.82 -5.69
CA ARG A 160 5.79 -10.27 -5.08
C ARG A 160 5.87 -9.91 -3.59
N ALA A 161 5.47 -8.70 -3.20
CA ALA A 161 5.43 -8.25 -1.82
C ALA A 161 4.44 -9.08 -0.97
N ILE A 162 3.27 -9.41 -1.51
CA ILE A 162 2.30 -10.33 -0.88
C ILE A 162 2.90 -11.74 -0.75
N GLY A 163 3.63 -12.20 -1.77
CA GLY A 163 4.37 -13.46 -1.74
C GLY A 163 5.39 -13.49 -0.59
N GLN A 164 6.16 -12.42 -0.41
CA GLN A 164 7.11 -12.24 0.69
C GLN A 164 6.41 -12.33 2.05
N LEU A 165 5.29 -11.63 2.23
CA LEU A 165 4.49 -11.70 3.46
C LEU A 165 4.06 -13.14 3.76
N ARG A 166 3.53 -13.86 2.78
CA ARG A 166 3.07 -15.26 2.95
C ARG A 166 4.22 -16.19 3.33
N THR A 167 5.37 -16.05 2.68
CA THR A 167 6.57 -16.83 3.00
C THR A 167 7.02 -16.56 4.43
N ARG A 168 7.09 -15.29 4.82
CA ARG A 168 7.53 -14.92 6.16
C ARG A 168 6.57 -15.39 7.26
N LEU A 169 5.26 -15.37 7.03
CA LEU A 169 4.28 -15.94 7.97
C LEU A 169 4.52 -17.46 8.18
N THR A 170 4.89 -18.17 7.12
CA THR A 170 5.25 -19.61 7.23
C THR A 170 6.51 -19.81 8.05
N GLU A 171 7.58 -19.06 7.77
CA GLU A 171 8.86 -19.13 8.51
C GLU A 171 8.69 -18.80 10.00
N LEU A 172 7.78 -17.88 10.30
CA LEU A 172 7.44 -17.49 11.66
C LEU A 172 6.50 -18.48 12.36
N ASN A 173 6.04 -19.55 11.69
CA ASN A 173 5.03 -20.48 12.19
C ASN A 173 3.70 -19.78 12.58
N LEU A 174 3.33 -18.73 11.86
CA LEU A 174 2.09 -17.98 12.08
C LEU A 174 1.02 -18.29 11.03
N ARG A 175 1.37 -18.94 9.93
CA ARG A 175 0.50 -19.16 8.76
C ARG A 175 -0.83 -19.81 9.11
N GLU A 176 -0.80 -20.91 9.88
CA GLU A 176 -1.98 -21.71 10.19
C GLU A 176 -2.94 -21.02 11.19
N ASN A 177 -2.43 -20.01 11.91
CA ASN A 177 -3.21 -19.23 12.87
C ASN A 177 -3.41 -17.77 12.43
N THR A 178 -3.31 -17.51 11.12
CA THR A 178 -3.49 -16.16 10.55
C THR A 178 -4.50 -16.20 9.41
N VAL A 179 -5.57 -15.42 9.52
CA VAL A 179 -6.47 -15.16 8.40
C VAL A 179 -5.86 -14.05 7.56
N LEU A 180 -5.52 -14.35 6.31
CA LEU A 180 -5.07 -13.38 5.32
C LEU A 180 -6.23 -13.05 4.38
N TRP A 181 -6.71 -11.81 4.43
CA TRP A 181 -7.77 -11.31 3.57
C TRP A 181 -7.19 -10.36 2.51
N TYR A 182 -7.57 -10.55 1.25
CA TYR A 182 -7.19 -9.66 0.15
C TYR A 182 -8.44 -9.26 -0.65
N CYS A 183 -8.58 -7.96 -0.92
CA CYS A 183 -9.65 -7.43 -1.77
C CYS A 183 -9.20 -6.13 -2.46
N GLY A 184 -9.83 -5.81 -3.57
CA GLY A 184 -9.75 -4.46 -4.15
C GLY A 184 -10.74 -3.53 -3.43
N ASP A 185 -10.41 -2.26 -3.36
CA ASP A 185 -11.30 -1.20 -2.86
C ASP A 185 -12.37 -0.83 -3.89
N ASN A 186 -12.01 -0.89 -5.17
CA ASN A 186 -12.88 -0.64 -6.33
C ASN A 186 -12.28 -1.22 -7.61
N GLY A 187 -13.00 -1.13 -8.71
CA GLY A 187 -12.55 -1.57 -10.03
C GLY A 187 -11.66 -0.56 -10.74
N SER A 188 -11.02 -1.02 -11.81
CA SER A 188 -10.23 -0.16 -12.71
C SER A 188 -11.09 0.86 -13.44
N PRO A 189 -10.55 2.08 -13.69
CA PRO A 189 -11.20 3.04 -14.56
C PRO A 189 -11.47 2.46 -15.95
N PRO A 190 -12.64 2.75 -16.58
CA PRO A 190 -13.00 2.20 -17.90
C PRO A 190 -12.02 2.56 -19.02
N SER A 191 -11.23 3.61 -18.85
CA SER A 191 -10.25 4.11 -19.84
C SER A 191 -9.05 3.19 -20.07
N TYR A 192 -8.78 2.22 -19.17
CA TYR A 192 -7.56 1.39 -19.22
C TYR A 192 -7.75 -0.01 -19.81
N GLY A 193 -8.93 -0.37 -20.23
CA GLY A 193 -9.08 -1.69 -20.82
C GLY A 193 -10.51 -2.17 -20.92
N ARG A 194 -11.07 -1.92 -22.04
CA ARG A 194 -12.00 -2.81 -22.73
C ARG A 194 -11.51 -3.00 -24.15
#